data_f00a2c07110cd76dbe0d4910908661bc
#
_entry.id   f00a2c07110cd76dbe0d4910908661bc
#
_cell.length_a   1.000
_cell.length_b   1.000
_cell.length_c   1.000
_cell.angle_alpha   90.00
_cell.angle_beta   90.00
_cell.angle_gamma   90.00
#
_symmetry.space_group_name_H-M   'P 1'
#
loop_
_entity.id
_entity.type
_entity.pdbx_description
1 polymer ?
#
loop_
_entity_poly.entity_id
_entity_poly.type
_entity_poly.pdbx_seq_one_letter_code
_entity_poly.pdbx_strand_id
1 'polypeptide(L)'
;MVEQEKINAEVISVFPNKVKISVDKLEDFCLAEEKLKVGSYLRIADNDNAVLIAIIENFSIEVGADKEGNATRKYILEANPLGLIRGDKFERGGDTIAIPPKKVEPAKKEEISKIYEESLEAKDKFTFSKLSTNKDISVPVNGNKFFNKHIAIVGSTGSGKSHTVAKLIQSATHEKTGEYSGLNNSHIIIFDIHSEYKSAFPDANFIDINNLILPYWLLNGDELEELFLESGDFNNYNQASLLQKVITENKKKYNSELENISFDTPVKFILNEVITCLSNLSRETKDYKKTNEIAIKEAHQCFNDESAKINHYFTKIYTFEEPKSQNYSKGTYADGSIDKF
;
A
#
# COMPACT_ATOMS: atom_id res chain seq x y z
N MET A 1 -27.43 34.86 29.55
CA MET A 1 -28.13 33.63 29.12
C MET A 1 -28.73 33.96 27.79
N VAL A 2 -28.07 33.49 26.71
CA VAL A 2 -28.63 33.59 25.35
C VAL A 2 -29.72 32.53 25.29
N GLU A 3 -30.97 32.93 25.09
CA GLU A 3 -32.06 32.00 24.80
C GLU A 3 -31.65 31.23 23.53
N GLN A 4 -31.46 29.91 23.66
CA GLN A 4 -31.33 29.02 22.53
C GLN A 4 -32.64 29.10 21.75
N GLU A 5 -32.65 29.73 20.60
CA GLU A 5 -33.77 29.75 19.66
C GLU A 5 -34.13 28.31 19.30
N LYS A 6 -35.32 27.88 19.70
CA LYS A 6 -35.78 26.52 19.51
C LYS A 6 -36.27 26.36 18.08
N ILE A 7 -35.65 25.45 17.35
CA ILE A 7 -36.16 25.02 16.05
C ILE A 7 -37.52 24.37 16.23
N ASN A 8 -38.53 24.85 15.51
CA ASN A 8 -39.83 24.23 15.50
C ASN A 8 -39.86 23.09 14.46
N ALA A 9 -39.32 21.94 14.84
CA ALA A 9 -39.17 20.77 14.00
C ALA A 9 -39.72 19.53 14.72
N GLU A 10 -40.56 18.77 14.03
CA GLU A 10 -41.21 17.59 14.56
C GLU A 10 -41.04 16.38 13.63
N VAL A 11 -40.92 15.19 14.22
CA VAL A 11 -40.96 13.94 13.49
C VAL A 11 -42.38 13.67 13.01
N ILE A 12 -42.54 13.56 11.69
CA ILE A 12 -43.83 13.30 11.06
C ILE A 12 -44.00 11.85 10.59
N SER A 13 -42.92 11.15 10.34
CA SER A 13 -42.96 9.76 9.88
C SER A 13 -41.66 9.04 10.23
N VAL A 14 -41.77 7.76 10.62
CA VAL A 14 -40.64 6.90 10.98
C VAL A 14 -40.70 5.63 10.14
N PHE A 15 -39.57 5.31 9.50
CA PHE A 15 -39.32 4.08 8.73
C PHE A 15 -38.16 3.31 9.39
N PRO A 16 -37.95 2.05 9.08
CA PRO A 16 -36.86 1.28 9.68
C PRO A 16 -35.43 1.88 9.50
N ASN A 17 -35.20 2.60 8.42
CA ASN A 17 -33.94 3.20 8.09
C ASN A 17 -33.99 4.71 7.84
N LYS A 18 -35.14 5.35 8.10
CA LYS A 18 -35.33 6.75 7.76
C LYS A 18 -36.34 7.41 8.70
N VAL A 19 -36.08 8.64 9.04
CA VAL A 19 -37.00 9.51 9.77
C VAL A 19 -37.30 10.71 8.90
N LYS A 20 -38.61 11.05 8.72
CA LYS A 20 -39.06 12.30 8.08
C LYS A 20 -39.42 13.30 9.15
N ILE A 21 -38.93 14.52 8.97
CA ILE A 21 -39.06 15.62 9.92
C ILE A 21 -39.64 16.81 9.17
N SER A 22 -40.73 17.38 9.70
CA SER A 22 -41.29 18.62 9.20
C SER A 22 -40.71 19.81 9.94
N VAL A 23 -40.39 20.86 9.21
CA VAL A 23 -39.91 22.13 9.75
C VAL A 23 -40.79 23.25 9.27
N ASP A 24 -41.23 24.11 10.18
CA ASP A 24 -42.21 25.15 9.86
C ASP A 24 -41.61 26.32 9.10
N LYS A 25 -40.36 26.72 9.43
CA LYS A 25 -39.69 27.86 8.80
C LYS A 25 -38.25 27.50 8.42
N LEU A 26 -37.88 27.88 7.21
CA LEU A 26 -36.49 27.70 6.71
C LEU A 26 -35.48 28.53 7.51
N GLU A 27 -35.93 29.65 8.08
CA GLU A 27 -35.14 30.58 8.91
C GLU A 27 -34.65 29.90 10.19
N ASP A 28 -35.43 28.98 10.75
CA ASP A 28 -35.08 28.21 11.95
C ASP A 28 -33.82 27.35 11.73
N PHE A 29 -33.48 26.99 10.48
CA PHE A 29 -32.25 26.28 10.12
C PHE A 29 -31.03 27.19 9.95
N CYS A 30 -31.27 28.48 9.67
CA CYS A 30 -30.19 29.45 9.47
C CYS A 30 -29.76 30.11 10.78
N LEU A 31 -30.60 30.05 11.82
CA LEU A 31 -30.36 30.70 13.10
C LEU A 31 -29.62 29.83 14.12
N ALA A 32 -29.55 28.51 13.91
CA ALA A 32 -28.67 27.66 14.69
C ALA A 32 -27.20 28.04 14.46
N GLU A 33 -26.39 28.09 15.50
CA GLU A 33 -24.94 28.38 15.41
C GLU A 33 -24.21 27.50 14.36
N GLU A 34 -24.80 26.36 14.04
CA GLU A 34 -24.43 25.50 12.93
C GLU A 34 -25.51 25.50 11.86
N LYS A 35 -25.24 26.08 10.70
CA LYS A 35 -26.15 26.00 9.55
C LYS A 35 -26.39 24.55 9.17
N LEU A 36 -27.61 24.05 9.44
CA LEU A 36 -27.97 22.69 9.08
C LEU A 36 -27.94 22.51 7.56
N LYS A 37 -27.23 21.48 7.12
CA LYS A 37 -27.08 21.10 5.71
C LYS A 37 -27.14 19.57 5.59
N VAL A 38 -27.27 19.07 4.39
CA VAL A 38 -27.12 17.63 4.15
C VAL A 38 -25.77 17.17 4.71
N GLY A 39 -25.77 16.10 5.51
CA GLY A 39 -24.62 15.62 6.26
C GLY A 39 -24.49 16.17 7.69
N SER A 40 -25.37 17.10 8.12
CA SER A 40 -25.42 17.54 9.53
C SER A 40 -26.12 16.52 10.40
N TYR A 41 -25.81 16.55 11.71
CA TYR A 41 -26.35 15.64 12.70
C TYR A 41 -27.51 16.27 13.45
N LEU A 42 -28.57 15.48 13.64
CA LEU A 42 -29.75 15.83 14.41
C LEU A 42 -29.83 14.96 15.65
N ARG A 43 -30.33 15.54 16.71
CA ARG A 43 -30.79 14.83 17.90
C ARG A 43 -32.31 14.80 17.95
N ILE A 44 -32.86 13.65 18.20
CA ILE A 44 -34.29 13.43 18.39
C ILE A 44 -34.49 12.90 19.80
N ALA A 45 -35.01 13.75 20.70
CA ALA A 45 -35.12 13.39 22.10
C ALA A 45 -36.34 12.48 22.34
N ASP A 46 -36.13 11.41 23.11
CA ASP A 46 -37.18 10.56 23.65
C ASP A 46 -37.45 10.88 25.14
N ASN A 47 -38.65 10.53 25.65
CA ASN A 47 -39.02 10.78 27.03
C ASN A 47 -38.25 9.89 28.04
N ASP A 48 -37.60 8.83 27.57
CA ASP A 48 -36.92 7.81 28.39
C ASP A 48 -35.41 8.04 28.57
N ASN A 49 -34.95 9.28 28.61
CA ASN A 49 -33.52 9.65 28.70
C ASN A 49 -32.65 9.09 27.57
N ALA A 50 -33.24 8.72 26.46
CA ALA A 50 -32.52 8.32 25.25
C ALA A 50 -32.59 9.41 24.18
N VAL A 51 -31.49 9.63 23.48
CA VAL A 51 -31.41 10.57 22.37
C VAL A 51 -31.05 9.80 21.12
N LEU A 52 -31.94 9.82 20.13
CA LEU A 52 -31.61 9.26 18.80
C LEU A 52 -30.79 10.27 18.04
N ILE A 53 -29.65 9.82 17.52
CA ILE A 53 -28.80 10.61 16.62
C ILE A 53 -29.07 10.16 15.19
N ALA A 54 -29.33 11.12 14.30
CA ALA A 54 -29.58 10.90 12.89
C ALA A 54 -28.77 11.88 12.03
N ILE A 55 -28.40 11.46 10.81
CA ILE A 55 -27.72 12.31 9.84
C ILE A 55 -28.69 12.72 8.73
N ILE A 56 -28.69 14.00 8.36
CA ILE A 56 -29.55 14.52 7.29
C ILE A 56 -29.04 13.99 5.95
N GLU A 57 -29.87 13.24 5.23
CA GLU A 57 -29.58 12.75 3.90
C GLU A 57 -30.17 13.60 2.79
N ASN A 58 -31.39 14.12 3.02
CA ASN A 58 -32.15 14.84 2.01
C ASN A 58 -32.95 15.99 2.62
N PHE A 59 -33.12 17.01 1.79
CA PHE A 59 -34.00 18.15 2.08
C PHE A 59 -34.92 18.35 0.88
N SER A 60 -36.24 18.39 1.15
CA SER A 60 -37.26 18.60 0.13
C SER A 60 -38.32 19.64 0.58
N ILE A 61 -39.00 20.23 -0.38
CA ILE A 61 -40.09 21.17 -0.16
C ILE A 61 -41.38 20.55 -0.70
N GLU A 62 -42.33 20.29 0.15
CA GLU A 62 -43.69 19.87 -0.25
C GLU A 62 -44.57 21.11 -0.38
N VAL A 63 -45.20 21.25 -1.54
CA VAL A 63 -46.15 22.31 -1.79
C VAL A 63 -47.54 21.73 -1.66
N GLY A 64 -48.29 22.25 -0.70
CA GLY A 64 -49.70 21.91 -0.48
C GLY A 64 -50.60 23.13 -0.65
N ALA A 65 -51.92 22.95 -0.46
CA ALA A 65 -52.88 24.05 -0.35
C ALA A 65 -53.51 24.01 1.04
N ASP A 66 -53.75 25.17 1.65
CA ASP A 66 -54.53 25.30 2.87
C ASP A 66 -56.03 25.15 2.59
N LYS A 67 -56.84 25.21 3.65
CA LYS A 67 -58.30 25.08 3.54
C LYS A 67 -58.96 26.23 2.76
N GLU A 68 -58.22 27.30 2.51
CA GLU A 68 -58.63 28.49 1.76
C GLU A 68 -58.10 28.51 0.33
N GLY A 69 -57.34 27.46 -0.06
CA GLY A 69 -56.77 27.34 -1.41
C GLY A 69 -55.44 28.06 -1.63
N ASN A 70 -54.80 28.63 -0.59
CA ASN A 70 -53.52 29.28 -0.70
C ASN A 70 -52.39 28.25 -0.69
N ALA A 71 -51.35 28.48 -1.48
CA ALA A 71 -50.20 27.59 -1.54
C ALA A 71 -49.40 27.61 -0.22
N THR A 72 -49.34 26.47 0.45
CA THR A 72 -48.52 26.29 1.65
C THR A 72 -47.25 25.50 1.27
N ARG A 73 -46.12 25.90 1.87
CA ARG A 73 -44.86 25.19 1.74
C ARG A 73 -44.47 24.51 3.02
N LYS A 74 -44.23 23.20 2.99
CA LYS A 74 -43.67 22.46 4.10
C LYS A 74 -42.25 22.04 3.76
N TYR A 75 -41.33 22.25 4.68
CA TYR A 75 -39.95 21.85 4.55
C TYR A 75 -39.76 20.49 5.21
N ILE A 76 -39.32 19.51 4.45
CA ILE A 76 -39.16 18.14 4.91
C ILE A 76 -37.68 17.76 4.88
N LEU A 77 -37.18 17.27 6.01
CA LEU A 77 -35.88 16.61 6.13
C LEU A 77 -36.09 15.12 6.16
N GLU A 78 -35.27 14.41 5.44
CA GLU A 78 -35.07 12.98 5.58
C GLU A 78 -33.72 12.73 6.25
N ALA A 79 -33.73 12.04 7.38
CA ALA A 79 -32.54 11.75 8.16
C ALA A 79 -32.42 10.25 8.42
N ASN A 80 -31.21 9.74 8.34
CA ASN A 80 -30.88 8.35 8.59
C ASN A 80 -30.47 8.16 10.05
N PRO A 81 -31.13 7.32 10.84
CA PRO A 81 -30.76 7.00 12.20
C PRO A 81 -29.41 6.33 12.28
N LEU A 82 -28.51 6.81 13.14
CA LEU A 82 -27.20 6.24 13.38
C LEU A 82 -27.16 5.36 14.63
N GLY A 83 -27.84 5.77 15.68
CA GLY A 83 -27.89 5.07 16.95
C GLY A 83 -28.48 5.91 18.09
N LEU A 84 -28.47 5.36 19.28
CA LEU A 84 -29.03 5.96 20.49
C LEU A 84 -27.93 6.33 21.47
N ILE A 85 -28.08 7.51 22.11
CA ILE A 85 -27.28 7.87 23.28
C ILE A 85 -28.15 7.62 24.51
N ARG A 86 -27.70 6.72 25.40
CA ARG A 86 -28.28 6.45 26.70
C ARG A 86 -27.27 6.80 27.79
N GLY A 87 -27.58 7.84 28.59
CA GLY A 87 -26.61 8.39 29.53
C GLY A 87 -25.38 8.92 28.81
N ASP A 88 -24.22 8.29 29.06
CA ASP A 88 -22.94 8.69 28.40
C ASP A 88 -22.54 7.78 27.25
N LYS A 89 -23.31 6.76 26.91
CA LYS A 89 -22.93 5.77 25.89
C LYS A 89 -23.71 5.91 24.59
N PHE A 90 -23.00 5.82 23.46
CA PHE A 90 -23.58 5.73 22.14
C PHE A 90 -23.67 4.25 21.72
N GLU A 91 -24.85 3.79 21.39
CA GLU A 91 -25.12 2.44 20.87
C GLU A 91 -25.52 2.54 19.40
N ARG A 92 -24.73 1.93 18.51
CA ARG A 92 -25.02 1.90 17.08
C ARG A 92 -26.22 1.00 16.78
N GLY A 93 -27.12 1.46 15.91
CA GLY A 93 -28.41 0.84 15.71
C GLY A 93 -29.36 1.25 16.83
N GLY A 94 -30.32 0.46 17.14
CA GLY A 94 -31.29 0.70 18.24
C GLY A 94 -32.63 0.10 17.92
N ASP A 95 -33.18 -0.64 18.88
CA ASP A 95 -34.45 -1.35 18.71
C ASP A 95 -35.65 -0.41 18.72
N THR A 96 -35.47 0.83 19.19
CA THR A 96 -36.54 1.82 19.37
C THR A 96 -36.30 3.02 18.49
N ILE A 97 -37.05 3.09 17.41
CA ILE A 97 -37.16 4.31 16.62
C ILE A 97 -38.24 5.19 17.27
N ALA A 98 -37.90 6.47 17.44
CA ALA A 98 -38.80 7.44 18.04
C ALA A 98 -40.16 7.45 17.34
N ILE A 99 -41.26 7.35 18.13
CA ILE A 99 -42.63 7.48 17.63
C ILE A 99 -43.00 8.96 17.60
N PRO A 100 -43.58 9.49 16.51
CA PRO A 100 -44.00 10.89 16.42
C PRO A 100 -45.12 11.21 17.44
N PRO A 101 -45.26 12.48 17.84
CA PRO A 101 -44.39 13.62 17.60
C PRO A 101 -43.22 13.69 18.59
N LYS A 102 -41.99 13.92 18.08
CA LYS A 102 -40.78 14.08 18.88
C LYS A 102 -40.07 15.36 18.48
N LYS A 103 -39.49 16.01 19.49
CA LYS A 103 -38.72 17.24 19.30
C LYS A 103 -37.39 16.96 18.66
N VAL A 104 -37.06 17.72 17.62
CA VAL A 104 -35.82 17.61 16.86
C VAL A 104 -34.98 18.86 17.07
N GLU A 105 -33.73 18.67 17.36
CA GLU A 105 -32.74 19.73 17.52
C GLU A 105 -31.43 19.36 16.82
N PRO A 106 -30.53 20.32 16.50
CA PRO A 106 -29.18 20.01 16.07
C PRO A 106 -28.45 19.20 17.15
N ALA A 107 -27.69 18.18 16.75
CA ALA A 107 -26.89 17.40 17.69
C ALA A 107 -25.75 18.26 18.26
N LYS A 108 -25.50 18.14 19.56
CA LYS A 108 -24.41 18.84 20.23
C LYS A 108 -23.07 18.22 19.88
N LYS A 109 -22.01 19.05 19.93
CA LYS A 109 -20.63 18.60 19.65
C LYS A 109 -20.23 17.38 20.48
N GLU A 110 -20.57 17.38 21.77
CA GLU A 110 -20.27 16.29 22.70
C GLU A 110 -21.01 14.99 22.30
N GLU A 111 -22.23 15.11 21.78
CA GLU A 111 -23.04 13.98 21.32
C GLU A 111 -22.45 13.37 20.04
N ILE A 112 -21.98 14.23 19.11
CA ILE A 112 -21.34 13.77 17.89
C ILE A 112 -19.97 13.12 18.20
N SER A 113 -19.19 13.69 19.14
CA SER A 113 -17.91 13.11 19.56
C SER A 113 -18.09 11.70 20.12
N LYS A 114 -19.16 11.45 20.89
CA LYS A 114 -19.48 10.12 21.43
C LYS A 114 -19.64 9.04 20.35
N ILE A 115 -20.16 9.39 19.17
CA ILE A 115 -20.32 8.45 18.04
C ILE A 115 -18.98 7.83 17.63
N TYR A 116 -17.91 8.61 17.70
CA TYR A 116 -16.59 8.22 17.20
C TYR A 116 -15.64 7.73 18.30
N GLU A 117 -15.83 8.18 19.53
CA GLU A 117 -14.87 7.97 20.61
C GLU A 117 -15.20 6.80 21.53
N GLU A 118 -16.46 6.44 21.66
CA GLU A 118 -16.94 5.64 22.79
C GLU A 118 -16.49 4.18 22.81
N SER A 119 -16.20 3.62 21.64
CA SER A 119 -15.73 2.22 21.53
C SER A 119 -14.22 2.05 21.68
N LEU A 120 -13.48 3.13 21.95
CA LEU A 120 -12.03 3.13 21.96
C LEU A 120 -11.49 3.44 23.35
N GLU A 121 -10.65 2.54 23.87
CA GLU A 121 -9.85 2.85 25.06
C GLU A 121 -8.84 3.96 24.76
N ALA A 122 -8.54 4.82 25.73
CA ALA A 122 -7.64 5.96 25.53
C ALA A 122 -6.27 5.54 24.97
N LYS A 123 -5.74 4.40 25.42
CA LYS A 123 -4.45 3.83 24.94
C LYS A 123 -4.47 3.37 23.48
N ASP A 124 -5.64 3.17 22.89
CA ASP A 124 -5.81 2.69 21.50
C ASP A 124 -6.22 3.81 20.55
N LYS A 125 -6.55 5.00 21.06
CA LYS A 125 -7.02 6.12 20.24
C LYS A 125 -5.91 6.76 19.44
N PHE A 126 -5.92 6.55 18.12
CA PHE A 126 -5.09 7.28 17.18
C PHE A 126 -5.94 8.31 16.41
N THR A 127 -5.58 9.58 16.54
CA THR A 127 -6.34 10.69 15.95
C THR A 127 -5.50 11.38 14.86
N PHE A 128 -5.90 11.23 13.61
CA PHE A 128 -5.26 11.89 12.47
C PHE A 128 -6.24 12.66 11.59
N SER A 129 -7.53 12.55 11.87
CA SER A 129 -8.58 13.14 11.03
C SER A 129 -9.62 13.91 11.84
N LYS A 130 -10.36 14.76 11.14
CA LYS A 130 -11.45 15.56 11.67
C LYS A 130 -12.70 15.37 10.82
N LEU A 131 -13.85 15.58 11.41
CA LEU A 131 -15.12 15.51 10.71
C LEU A 131 -15.20 16.61 9.63
N SER A 132 -15.57 16.25 8.41
CA SER A 132 -15.63 17.20 7.28
C SER A 132 -16.68 18.28 7.47
N THR A 133 -17.78 17.96 8.16
CA THR A 133 -18.89 18.87 8.47
C THR A 133 -18.58 19.80 9.64
N ASN A 134 -17.75 19.36 10.60
CA ASN A 134 -17.31 20.15 11.75
C ASN A 134 -15.85 19.83 12.09
N LYS A 135 -14.93 20.73 11.73
CA LYS A 135 -13.49 20.56 11.90
C LYS A 135 -13.01 20.56 13.36
N ASP A 136 -13.86 20.91 14.30
CA ASP A 136 -13.54 20.87 15.73
C ASP A 136 -13.72 19.49 16.34
N ILE A 137 -14.38 18.59 15.60
CA ILE A 137 -14.62 17.21 16.03
C ILE A 137 -13.56 16.31 15.43
N SER A 138 -12.75 15.71 16.29
CA SER A 138 -11.75 14.71 15.92
C SER A 138 -12.42 13.35 15.72
N VAL A 139 -11.92 12.59 14.73
CA VAL A 139 -12.39 11.24 14.43
C VAL A 139 -11.24 10.26 14.71
N PRO A 140 -11.18 9.69 15.92
CA PRO A 140 -10.15 8.72 16.27
C PRO A 140 -10.46 7.34 15.67
N VAL A 141 -9.39 6.56 15.47
CA VAL A 141 -9.47 5.14 15.11
C VAL A 141 -8.69 4.31 16.14
N ASN A 142 -8.96 3.02 16.22
CA ASN A 142 -8.09 2.13 16.98
C ASN A 142 -6.76 2.00 16.25
N GLY A 143 -5.71 2.62 16.78
CA GLY A 143 -4.40 2.70 16.15
C GLY A 143 -3.76 1.33 15.96
N ASN A 144 -3.89 0.43 16.94
CA ASN A 144 -3.34 -0.92 16.87
C ASN A 144 -4.01 -1.73 15.75
N LYS A 145 -5.34 -1.62 15.60
CA LYS A 145 -6.07 -2.30 14.52
C LYS A 145 -5.80 -1.64 13.16
N PHE A 146 -5.66 -0.32 13.12
CA PHE A 146 -5.44 0.45 11.90
C PHE A 146 -4.10 0.09 11.26
N PHE A 147 -3.00 0.17 12.02
CA PHE A 147 -1.66 -0.13 11.52
C PHE A 147 -1.36 -1.62 11.36
N ASN A 148 -2.16 -2.50 11.93
CA ASN A 148 -2.03 -3.95 11.78
C ASN A 148 -2.87 -4.51 10.62
N LYS A 149 -3.28 -3.66 9.66
CA LYS A 149 -4.07 -4.04 8.48
C LYS A 149 -3.49 -3.43 7.22
N HIS A 150 -3.87 -3.99 6.08
CA HIS A 150 -3.56 -3.40 4.79
C HIS A 150 -4.37 -2.12 4.59
N ILE A 151 -3.70 -1.06 4.17
CA ILE A 151 -4.31 0.25 3.91
C ILE A 151 -4.02 0.62 2.45
N ALA A 152 -5.06 0.98 1.70
CA ALA A 152 -4.93 1.48 0.34
C ALA A 152 -5.35 2.95 0.30
N ILE A 153 -4.48 3.83 -0.21
CA ILE A 153 -4.78 5.24 -0.45
C ILE A 153 -4.81 5.46 -1.96
N VAL A 154 -6.00 5.65 -2.49
CA VAL A 154 -6.25 5.77 -3.92
C VAL A 154 -6.73 7.17 -4.29
N GLY A 155 -6.42 7.61 -5.50
CA GLY A 155 -6.83 8.92 -6.00
C GLY A 155 -6.08 9.29 -7.30
N SER A 156 -6.54 10.31 -8.00
CA SER A 156 -5.87 10.85 -9.18
C SER A 156 -4.54 11.53 -8.84
N THR A 157 -3.73 11.81 -9.83
CA THR A 157 -2.49 12.61 -9.67
C THR A 157 -2.84 13.99 -9.08
N GLY A 158 -2.07 14.44 -8.10
CA GLY A 158 -2.29 15.71 -7.42
C GLY A 158 -3.39 15.71 -6.34
N SER A 159 -4.08 14.59 -6.09
CA SER A 159 -5.11 14.47 -5.04
C SER A 159 -4.57 14.47 -3.60
N GLY A 160 -3.24 14.44 -3.41
CA GLY A 160 -2.61 14.44 -2.09
C GLY A 160 -2.37 13.07 -1.48
N LYS A 161 -2.33 11.99 -2.27
CA LYS A 161 -2.07 10.61 -1.78
C LYS A 161 -0.80 10.52 -0.95
N SER A 162 0.34 10.92 -1.51
CA SER A 162 1.66 10.86 -0.87
C SER A 162 1.72 11.75 0.37
N HIS A 163 1.08 12.93 0.29
CA HIS A 163 0.96 13.83 1.44
C HIS A 163 0.14 13.21 2.58
N THR A 164 -0.94 12.50 2.25
CA THR A 164 -1.77 11.79 3.24
C THR A 164 -0.98 10.66 3.91
N VAL A 165 -0.22 9.86 3.14
CA VAL A 165 0.67 8.82 3.68
C VAL A 165 1.71 9.42 4.62
N ALA A 166 2.39 10.47 4.16
CA ALA A 166 3.40 11.16 4.97
C ALA A 166 2.81 11.69 6.28
N LYS A 167 1.64 12.35 6.23
CA LYS A 167 0.98 12.90 7.42
C LYS A 167 0.53 11.81 8.39
N LEU A 168 0.02 10.68 7.90
CA LEU A 168 -0.35 9.53 8.72
C LEU A 168 0.86 8.99 9.50
N ILE A 169 1.98 8.75 8.81
CA ILE A 169 3.21 8.24 9.41
C ILE A 169 3.78 9.26 10.40
N GLN A 170 3.87 10.54 10.03
CA GLN A 170 4.33 11.60 10.92
C GLN A 170 3.48 11.69 12.18
N SER A 171 2.14 11.66 12.06
CA SER A 171 1.25 11.69 13.22
C SER A 171 1.44 10.47 14.11
N ALA A 172 1.71 9.29 13.53
CA ALA A 172 1.91 8.07 14.30
C ALA A 172 3.29 7.99 15.00
N THR A 173 4.31 8.68 14.46
CA THR A 173 5.69 8.62 14.99
C THR A 173 6.07 9.80 15.87
N HIS A 174 5.50 11.00 15.63
CA HIS A 174 5.90 12.22 16.32
C HIS A 174 4.89 12.67 17.39
N GLU A 175 3.61 12.43 17.18
CA GLU A 175 2.57 12.90 18.07
C GLU A 175 2.14 11.80 19.03
N LYS A 176 2.51 11.93 20.30
CA LYS A 176 1.82 11.20 21.36
C LYS A 176 0.45 11.83 21.55
N THR A 177 -0.57 11.31 20.89
CA THR A 177 -1.95 11.71 21.09
C THR A 177 -2.53 10.99 22.31
N GLY A 178 -2.54 11.68 23.46
CA GLY A 178 -3.06 11.09 24.70
C GLY A 178 -2.21 9.92 25.20
N GLU A 179 -2.84 8.81 25.50
CA GLU A 179 -2.18 7.58 26.01
C GLU A 179 -1.71 6.63 24.89
N TYR A 180 -2.05 6.89 23.64
CA TYR A 180 -1.59 6.07 22.51
C TYR A 180 -0.09 6.26 22.28
N SER A 181 0.65 5.17 22.36
CA SER A 181 2.13 5.19 22.24
C SER A 181 2.62 5.38 20.79
N GLY A 182 1.74 5.30 19.80
CA GLY A 182 2.07 5.43 18.39
C GLY A 182 2.94 4.29 17.86
N LEU A 183 3.67 4.58 16.79
CA LEU A 183 4.62 3.66 16.14
C LEU A 183 6.08 3.89 16.60
N ASN A 184 6.31 4.46 17.78
CA ASN A 184 7.63 4.88 18.22
C ASN A 184 8.68 3.75 18.30
N ASN A 185 8.25 2.50 18.46
CA ASN A 185 9.11 1.32 18.48
C ASN A 185 8.99 0.45 17.22
N SER A 186 8.39 0.99 16.16
CA SER A 186 8.17 0.24 14.91
C SER A 186 9.23 0.60 13.88
N HIS A 187 9.63 -0.40 13.09
CA HIS A 187 10.44 -0.18 11.89
C HIS A 187 9.51 0.13 10.71
N ILE A 188 9.74 1.25 10.05
CA ILE A 188 8.95 1.69 8.90
C ILE A 188 9.87 1.70 7.67
N ILE A 189 9.50 0.96 6.64
CA ILE A 189 10.21 0.91 5.36
C ILE A 189 9.31 1.52 4.30
N ILE A 190 9.83 2.51 3.56
CA ILE A 190 9.11 3.17 2.47
C ILE A 190 9.83 2.89 1.16
N PHE A 191 9.16 2.23 0.22
CA PHE A 191 9.61 2.07 -1.16
C PHE A 191 9.11 3.26 -1.98
N ASP A 192 10.01 4.20 -2.26
CA ASP A 192 9.70 5.50 -2.86
C ASP A 192 10.20 5.59 -4.30
N ILE A 193 9.37 5.13 -5.24
CA ILE A 193 9.73 5.08 -6.68
C ILE A 193 9.89 6.49 -7.27
N HIS A 194 9.16 7.48 -6.73
CA HIS A 194 9.10 8.84 -7.28
C HIS A 194 9.88 9.88 -6.47
N SER A 195 10.57 9.46 -5.42
CA SER A 195 11.35 10.35 -4.52
C SER A 195 10.49 11.47 -3.88
N GLU A 196 9.24 11.16 -3.53
CA GLU A 196 8.29 12.12 -2.96
C GLU A 196 8.42 12.29 -1.43
N TYR A 197 8.99 11.29 -0.73
CA TYR A 197 9.00 11.25 0.74
C TYR A 197 10.26 11.82 1.39
N LYS A 198 11.32 12.09 0.64
CA LYS A 198 12.59 12.57 1.18
C LYS A 198 12.45 13.84 2.02
N SER A 199 11.65 14.80 1.55
CA SER A 199 11.40 16.05 2.27
C SER A 199 10.48 15.89 3.49
N ALA A 200 9.61 14.86 3.47
CA ALA A 200 8.69 14.58 4.57
C ALA A 200 9.37 13.90 5.77
N PHE A 201 10.47 13.17 5.54
CA PHE A 201 11.18 12.39 6.56
C PHE A 201 12.69 12.69 6.52
N PRO A 202 13.14 13.89 6.88
CA PRO A 202 14.55 14.29 6.77
C PRO A 202 15.50 13.44 7.62
N ASP A 203 15.01 12.87 8.72
CA ASP A 203 15.79 12.03 9.63
C ASP A 203 15.79 10.54 9.27
N ALA A 204 15.12 10.16 8.18
CA ALA A 204 15.10 8.78 7.71
C ALA A 204 16.44 8.37 7.06
N ASN A 205 16.77 7.09 7.14
CA ASN A 205 17.91 6.54 6.42
C ASN A 205 17.52 6.32 4.96
N PHE A 206 18.07 7.16 4.06
CA PHE A 206 17.80 7.07 2.63
C PHE A 206 18.79 6.15 1.93
N ILE A 207 18.26 5.16 1.23
CA ILE A 207 19.01 4.27 0.36
C ILE A 207 18.63 4.61 -1.08
N ASP A 208 19.57 5.13 -1.85
CA ASP A 208 19.41 5.47 -3.26
C ASP A 208 20.45 4.73 -4.10
N ILE A 209 20.45 4.97 -5.42
CA ILE A 209 21.36 4.31 -6.36
C ILE A 209 22.84 4.53 -6.06
N ASN A 210 23.21 5.55 -5.27
CA ASN A 210 24.61 5.85 -4.97
C ASN A 210 25.12 5.09 -3.74
N ASN A 211 24.22 4.71 -2.84
CA ASN A 211 24.58 4.05 -1.58
C ASN A 211 23.91 2.68 -1.41
N LEU A 212 23.13 2.23 -2.39
CA LEU A 212 22.54 0.90 -2.39
C LEU A 212 23.62 -0.17 -2.56
N ILE A 213 23.77 -1.01 -1.55
CA ILE A 213 24.59 -2.21 -1.64
C ILE A 213 23.65 -3.41 -1.75
N LEU A 214 23.45 -3.89 -2.98
CA LEU A 214 22.62 -5.06 -3.23
C LEU A 214 23.51 -6.31 -3.28
N PRO A 215 23.37 -7.27 -2.37
CA PRO A 215 24.09 -8.53 -2.41
C PRO A 215 23.44 -9.44 -3.48
N TYR A 216 23.87 -9.30 -4.73
CA TYR A 216 23.32 -10.00 -5.90
C TYR A 216 23.25 -11.52 -5.75
N TRP A 217 24.08 -12.11 -4.91
CA TRP A 217 24.06 -13.55 -4.64
C TRP A 217 22.88 -14.02 -3.78
N LEU A 218 22.08 -13.09 -3.23
CA LEU A 218 20.82 -13.38 -2.51
C LEU A 218 19.61 -13.43 -3.46
N LEU A 219 19.76 -13.00 -4.70
CA LEU A 219 18.71 -13.07 -5.70
C LEU A 219 18.42 -14.53 -6.07
N ASN A 220 17.15 -14.83 -6.33
CA ASN A 220 16.75 -16.14 -6.84
C ASN A 220 17.08 -16.28 -8.33
N GLY A 221 16.84 -17.46 -8.91
CA GLY A 221 17.19 -17.75 -10.30
C GLY A 221 16.48 -16.86 -11.30
N ASP A 222 15.18 -16.64 -11.14
CA ASP A 222 14.38 -15.80 -12.04
C ASP A 222 14.86 -14.35 -12.01
N GLU A 223 15.17 -13.83 -10.82
CA GLU A 223 15.72 -12.48 -10.63
C GLU A 223 17.13 -12.33 -11.23
N LEU A 224 17.97 -13.36 -11.11
CA LEU A 224 19.29 -13.37 -11.74
C LEU A 224 19.20 -13.42 -13.27
N GLU A 225 18.26 -14.20 -13.82
CA GLU A 225 18.01 -14.22 -15.26
C GLU A 225 17.50 -12.87 -15.76
N GLU A 226 16.54 -12.26 -15.08
CA GLU A 226 15.99 -10.95 -15.43
C GLU A 226 17.08 -9.85 -15.35
N LEU A 227 18.01 -9.96 -14.40
CA LEU A 227 19.10 -9.00 -14.23
C LEU A 227 20.17 -9.11 -15.31
N PHE A 228 20.52 -10.33 -15.74
CA PHE A 228 21.66 -10.57 -16.61
C PHE A 228 21.31 -10.89 -18.06
N LEU A 229 20.05 -11.21 -18.36
CA LEU A 229 19.59 -11.55 -19.72
C LEU A 229 18.63 -10.49 -20.24
N GLU A 230 18.84 -10.04 -21.48
CA GLU A 230 17.89 -9.16 -22.15
C GLU A 230 16.60 -9.91 -22.49
N SER A 231 15.46 -9.37 -22.08
CA SER A 231 14.14 -9.92 -22.41
C SER A 231 13.82 -9.69 -23.89
N GLY A 232 13.65 -10.75 -24.66
CA GLY A 232 13.06 -10.65 -25.99
C GLY A 232 13.75 -11.39 -27.14
N ASP A 233 14.90 -12.02 -26.93
CA ASP A 233 15.58 -12.77 -27.99
C ASP A 233 15.16 -14.25 -28.02
N PHE A 234 14.96 -14.80 -29.23
CA PHE A 234 14.60 -16.21 -29.48
C PHE A 234 15.64 -17.23 -28.97
N ASN A 235 16.84 -16.78 -28.58
CA ASN A 235 17.94 -17.61 -28.11
C ASN A 235 18.14 -17.62 -26.59
N ASN A 236 17.22 -17.04 -25.81
CA ASN A 236 17.38 -16.91 -24.36
C ASN A 236 17.51 -18.25 -23.61
N TYR A 237 16.92 -19.34 -24.13
CA TYR A 237 17.03 -20.65 -23.46
C TYR A 237 18.47 -21.17 -23.34
N ASN A 238 19.28 -21.01 -24.39
CA ASN A 238 20.69 -21.45 -24.36
C ASN A 238 21.51 -20.57 -23.44
N GLN A 239 21.29 -19.26 -23.46
CA GLN A 239 21.93 -18.29 -22.59
C GLN A 239 21.58 -18.52 -21.13
N ALA A 240 20.27 -18.67 -20.82
CA ALA A 240 19.78 -18.97 -19.47
C ALA A 240 20.37 -20.28 -18.93
N SER A 241 20.31 -21.35 -19.72
CA SER A 241 20.87 -22.65 -19.31
C SER A 241 22.39 -22.58 -19.03
N LEU A 242 23.13 -21.82 -19.85
CA LEU A 242 24.56 -21.64 -19.65
C LEU A 242 24.86 -20.79 -18.42
N LEU A 243 24.12 -19.67 -18.23
CA LEU A 243 24.24 -18.79 -17.07
C LEU A 243 23.96 -19.56 -15.77
N GLN A 244 22.86 -20.30 -15.73
CA GLN A 244 22.50 -21.15 -14.59
C GLN A 244 23.63 -22.12 -14.25
N LYS A 245 24.17 -22.78 -15.25
CA LYS A 245 25.24 -23.76 -15.07
C LYS A 245 26.53 -23.13 -14.55
N VAL A 246 26.97 -22.02 -15.14
CA VAL A 246 28.20 -21.33 -14.74
C VAL A 246 28.09 -20.77 -13.33
N ILE A 247 26.97 -20.12 -13.00
CA ILE A 247 26.73 -19.59 -11.63
C ILE A 247 26.68 -20.74 -10.64
N THR A 248 25.97 -21.83 -10.94
CA THR A 248 25.87 -22.99 -10.03
C THR A 248 27.23 -23.58 -9.73
N GLU A 249 28.08 -23.75 -10.73
CA GLU A 249 29.46 -24.28 -10.52
C GLU A 249 30.31 -23.27 -9.70
N ASN A 250 30.16 -21.96 -9.92
CA ASN A 250 30.85 -20.98 -9.10
C ASN A 250 30.34 -20.95 -7.65
N LYS A 251 29.02 -21.10 -7.42
CA LYS A 251 28.45 -21.26 -6.08
C LYS A 251 29.02 -22.50 -5.36
N LYS A 252 29.11 -23.64 -6.04
CA LYS A 252 29.72 -24.88 -5.48
C LYS A 252 31.20 -24.69 -5.12
N LYS A 253 31.94 -23.99 -5.96
CA LYS A 253 33.36 -23.72 -5.72
C LYS A 253 33.61 -22.96 -4.40
N TYR A 254 32.75 -22.03 -4.05
CA TYR A 254 32.92 -21.15 -2.88
C TYR A 254 32.12 -21.56 -1.64
N ASN A 255 31.29 -22.58 -1.75
CA ASN A 255 30.45 -23.06 -0.63
C ASN A 255 30.46 -24.58 -0.57
N SER A 256 31.67 -25.15 -0.62
CA SER A 256 31.90 -26.62 -0.67
C SER A 256 31.41 -27.37 0.55
N GLU A 257 31.10 -26.67 1.66
CA GLU A 257 30.54 -27.20 2.89
C GLU A 257 29.02 -27.48 2.79
N LEU A 258 28.36 -26.95 1.77
CA LEU A 258 26.92 -27.12 1.57
C LEU A 258 26.64 -28.23 0.56
N GLU A 259 25.68 -29.07 0.90
CA GLU A 259 25.14 -30.08 -0.02
C GLU A 259 24.00 -29.49 -0.87
N ASN A 260 23.84 -30.01 -2.08
CA ASN A 260 22.72 -29.69 -2.97
C ASN A 260 22.59 -28.20 -3.38
N ILE A 261 23.71 -27.57 -3.73
CA ILE A 261 23.70 -26.19 -4.26
C ILE A 261 23.07 -26.19 -5.65
N SER A 262 22.03 -25.38 -5.82
CA SER A 262 21.36 -25.07 -7.08
C SER A 262 21.56 -23.62 -7.50
N PHE A 263 21.05 -23.27 -8.67
CA PHE A 263 21.04 -21.89 -9.14
C PHE A 263 20.27 -20.95 -8.20
N ASP A 264 19.16 -21.41 -7.61
CA ASP A 264 18.33 -20.66 -6.67
C ASP A 264 18.92 -20.55 -5.25
N THR A 265 19.92 -21.36 -4.92
CA THR A 265 20.48 -21.35 -3.57
C THR A 265 21.12 -19.97 -3.27
N PRO A 266 20.68 -19.22 -2.23
CA PRO A 266 21.16 -17.87 -1.95
C PRO A 266 22.52 -17.87 -1.24
N VAL A 267 23.55 -18.26 -1.96
CA VAL A 267 24.93 -18.34 -1.47
C VAL A 267 25.89 -17.56 -2.36
N LYS A 268 26.99 -17.13 -1.78
CA LYS A 268 27.98 -16.27 -2.43
C LYS A 268 28.56 -16.92 -3.69
N PHE A 269 28.67 -16.14 -4.75
CA PHE A 269 29.46 -16.44 -5.94
C PHE A 269 30.22 -15.20 -6.41
N ILE A 270 31.18 -15.34 -7.28
CA ILE A 270 32.06 -14.26 -7.75
C ILE A 270 31.70 -13.89 -9.19
N LEU A 271 30.99 -12.76 -9.36
CA LEU A 271 30.50 -12.31 -10.66
C LEU A 271 31.65 -12.18 -11.72
N ASN A 272 32.80 -11.63 -11.35
CA ASN A 272 33.94 -11.48 -12.27
C ASN A 272 34.43 -12.83 -12.79
N GLU A 273 34.39 -13.88 -12.00
CA GLU A 273 34.76 -15.23 -12.47
C GLU A 273 33.70 -15.78 -13.43
N VAL A 274 32.43 -15.55 -13.14
CA VAL A 274 31.31 -15.92 -14.04
C VAL A 274 31.46 -15.24 -15.39
N ILE A 275 31.73 -13.92 -15.43
CA ILE A 275 31.96 -13.16 -16.65
C ILE A 275 33.22 -13.70 -17.39
N THR A 276 34.27 -14.00 -16.67
CA THR A 276 35.50 -14.57 -17.23
C THR A 276 35.22 -15.92 -17.91
N CYS A 277 34.47 -16.79 -17.26
CA CYS A 277 34.10 -18.09 -17.80
C CYS A 277 33.23 -17.95 -19.07
N LEU A 278 32.17 -17.13 -19.01
CA LEU A 278 31.31 -16.88 -20.17
C LEU A 278 32.07 -16.31 -21.34
N SER A 279 33.00 -15.38 -21.09
CA SER A 279 33.88 -14.81 -22.09
C SER A 279 34.85 -15.85 -22.73
N ASN A 280 35.28 -16.85 -21.98
CA ASN A 280 36.06 -17.95 -22.51
C ASN A 280 35.19 -18.88 -23.35
N LEU A 281 33.99 -19.24 -22.87
CA LEU A 281 33.05 -20.11 -23.57
C LEU A 281 32.61 -19.53 -24.93
N SER A 282 32.42 -18.20 -25.02
CA SER A 282 32.03 -17.52 -26.26
C SER A 282 33.11 -17.54 -27.35
N ARG A 283 34.36 -17.67 -26.95
CA ARG A 283 35.52 -17.65 -27.86
C ARG A 283 36.22 -18.99 -28.03
N GLU A 284 35.74 -20.03 -27.35
CA GLU A 284 36.32 -21.35 -27.35
C GLU A 284 36.45 -21.91 -28.77
N THR A 285 37.59 -22.47 -29.09
CA THR A 285 37.80 -23.28 -30.29
C THR A 285 38.28 -24.69 -29.94
N LYS A 286 37.94 -25.66 -30.77
CA LYS A 286 38.28 -27.08 -30.61
C LYS A 286 39.11 -27.57 -31.78
N ASP A 287 40.02 -28.53 -31.52
CA ASP A 287 40.70 -29.23 -32.60
C ASP A 287 39.69 -30.07 -33.40
N TYR A 288 39.64 -29.88 -34.72
CA TYR A 288 38.72 -30.57 -35.60
C TYR A 288 38.89 -32.10 -35.59
N LYS A 289 40.17 -32.56 -35.40
CA LYS A 289 40.51 -33.98 -35.39
C LYS A 289 40.37 -34.60 -33.99
N LYS A 290 40.41 -33.78 -32.95
CA LYS A 290 40.35 -34.19 -31.55
C LYS A 290 39.24 -33.40 -30.86
N THR A 291 38.01 -33.84 -31.04
CA THR A 291 36.79 -33.13 -30.65
C THR A 291 36.70 -32.77 -29.18
N ASN A 292 37.47 -33.41 -28.31
CA ASN A 292 37.51 -33.12 -26.88
C ASN A 292 38.70 -32.23 -26.46
N GLU A 293 39.58 -31.86 -27.42
CA GLU A 293 40.75 -31.03 -27.15
C GLU A 293 40.41 -29.56 -27.46
N ILE A 294 40.42 -28.72 -26.42
CA ILE A 294 40.22 -27.29 -26.52
C ILE A 294 41.52 -26.62 -26.98
N ALA A 295 41.44 -25.84 -28.04
CA ALA A 295 42.61 -25.25 -28.71
C ALA A 295 43.01 -23.90 -28.07
N ILE A 296 43.47 -23.92 -26.83
CA ILE A 296 44.10 -22.78 -26.15
C ILE A 296 45.51 -22.58 -26.72
N LYS A 297 45.86 -21.34 -27.10
CA LYS A 297 47.16 -21.04 -27.72
C LYS A 297 48.38 -21.40 -26.86
N GLU A 298 48.23 -21.25 -25.54
CA GLU A 298 49.32 -21.55 -24.60
C GLU A 298 49.58 -23.06 -24.48
N ALA A 299 48.52 -23.85 -24.38
CA ALA A 299 48.56 -25.32 -24.36
C ALA A 299 47.13 -25.85 -24.58
N HIS A 300 47.00 -26.76 -25.53
CA HIS A 300 45.75 -27.46 -25.76
C HIS A 300 45.33 -28.22 -24.47
N GLN A 301 44.07 -28.20 -24.14
CA GLN A 301 43.52 -28.77 -22.90
C GLN A 301 42.44 -29.79 -23.19
N CYS A 302 42.50 -30.91 -22.46
CA CYS A 302 41.40 -31.87 -22.39
C CYS A 302 40.81 -31.86 -20.98
N PHE A 303 39.49 -31.79 -20.90
CA PHE A 303 38.78 -31.80 -19.62
C PHE A 303 38.00 -33.11 -19.48
N ASN A 304 37.98 -33.68 -18.27
CA ASN A 304 37.28 -34.93 -17.99
C ASN A 304 35.75 -34.76 -18.10
N ASP A 305 35.27 -33.59 -17.70
CA ASP A 305 33.86 -33.21 -17.76
C ASP A 305 33.71 -31.70 -17.92
N GLU A 306 32.46 -31.26 -18.05
CA GLU A 306 32.15 -29.85 -18.27
C GLU A 306 32.36 -28.99 -17.02
N SER A 307 32.16 -29.55 -15.82
CA SER A 307 32.40 -28.84 -14.55
C SER A 307 33.88 -28.53 -14.39
N ALA A 308 34.78 -29.49 -14.73
CA ALA A 308 36.24 -29.27 -14.73
C ALA A 308 36.62 -28.14 -15.69
N LYS A 309 36.02 -28.10 -16.89
CA LYS A 309 36.26 -27.04 -17.88
C LYS A 309 35.79 -25.69 -17.36
N ILE A 310 34.57 -25.59 -16.84
CA ILE A 310 34.00 -24.36 -16.28
C ILE A 310 34.89 -23.85 -15.14
N ASN A 311 35.27 -24.69 -14.21
CA ASN A 311 36.14 -24.33 -13.10
C ASN A 311 37.53 -23.83 -13.57
N HIS A 312 38.07 -24.42 -14.63
CA HIS A 312 39.31 -23.92 -15.25
C HIS A 312 39.14 -22.51 -15.83
N TYR A 313 38.01 -22.25 -16.47
CA TYR A 313 37.70 -20.97 -17.11
C TYR A 313 37.38 -19.83 -16.12
N PHE A 314 37.17 -20.09 -14.86
CA PHE A 314 37.08 -19.05 -13.83
C PHE A 314 38.41 -18.34 -13.55
N THR A 315 39.52 -18.93 -13.90
CA THR A 315 40.84 -18.47 -13.43
C THR A 315 41.37 -17.25 -14.16
N LYS A 316 41.27 -17.23 -15.50
CA LYS A 316 41.71 -16.13 -16.35
C LYS A 316 41.03 -16.18 -17.72
N ILE A 317 41.20 -15.10 -18.49
CA ILE A 317 40.81 -15.07 -19.89
C ILE A 317 41.86 -15.78 -20.71
N TYR A 318 41.44 -16.77 -21.47
CA TYR A 318 42.30 -17.54 -22.38
C TYR A 318 42.28 -17.00 -23.80
N THR A 319 43.37 -17.20 -24.53
CA THR A 319 43.45 -16.95 -25.96
C THR A 319 43.33 -18.27 -26.69
N PHE A 320 42.43 -18.35 -27.64
CA PHE A 320 42.16 -19.56 -28.42
C PHE A 320 42.77 -19.47 -29.82
N GLU A 321 42.99 -20.63 -30.45
CA GLU A 321 43.41 -20.68 -31.84
C GLU A 321 42.27 -20.19 -32.75
N GLU A 322 42.66 -19.53 -33.86
CA GLU A 322 41.70 -19.04 -34.83
C GLU A 322 40.99 -20.21 -35.55
N PRO A 323 39.65 -20.15 -35.71
CA PRO A 323 38.91 -21.17 -36.46
C PRO A 323 39.36 -21.16 -37.91
N LYS A 324 40.20 -22.10 -38.26
CA LYS A 324 40.63 -22.31 -39.64
C LYS A 324 39.90 -23.53 -40.21
N SER A 325 39.43 -23.45 -41.44
CA SER A 325 38.54 -24.40 -42.10
C SER A 325 38.99 -25.86 -42.14
N GLN A 326 40.24 -26.15 -41.75
CA GLN A 326 40.79 -27.50 -41.79
C GLN A 326 41.31 -28.03 -40.45
N ASN A 327 41.53 -27.18 -39.44
CA ASN A 327 42.17 -27.60 -38.21
C ASN A 327 41.34 -27.32 -36.94
N TYR A 328 40.64 -26.20 -36.88
CA TYR A 328 39.88 -25.80 -35.68
C TYR A 328 38.44 -25.43 -36.00
N SER A 329 37.50 -25.86 -35.18
CA SER A 329 36.09 -25.48 -35.22
C SER A 329 35.73 -24.62 -34.02
N LYS A 330 34.64 -23.86 -34.13
CA LYS A 330 34.06 -23.14 -32.99
C LYS A 330 33.67 -24.13 -31.90
N GLY A 331 33.83 -23.75 -30.65
CA GLY A 331 33.34 -24.50 -29.51
C GLY A 331 31.79 -24.56 -29.47
N THR A 332 31.29 -25.34 -28.55
CA THR A 332 29.84 -25.59 -28.45
C THR A 332 29.01 -24.31 -28.27
N TYR A 333 29.54 -23.32 -27.58
CA TYR A 333 28.89 -22.05 -27.28
C TYR A 333 29.45 -20.87 -28.09
N ALA A 334 30.44 -21.08 -28.92
CA ALA A 334 31.07 -20.04 -29.71
C ALA A 334 30.47 -19.89 -31.12
N ASP A 335 29.25 -20.32 -31.31
CA ASP A 335 28.49 -20.24 -32.57
C ASP A 335 27.66 -18.94 -32.69
N GLY A 336 27.82 -18.00 -31.77
CA GLY A 336 27.05 -16.75 -31.69
C GLY A 336 25.84 -16.85 -30.79
N SER A 337 25.58 -18.02 -30.16
CA SER A 337 24.45 -18.18 -29.23
C SER A 337 24.63 -17.41 -27.91
N ILE A 338 25.84 -16.93 -27.61
CA ILE A 338 26.17 -16.15 -26.40
C ILE A 338 26.94 -14.86 -26.71
N ASP A 339 26.92 -14.38 -27.96
CA ASP A 339 27.66 -13.15 -28.35
C ASP A 339 27.10 -11.85 -27.74
N LYS A 340 26.06 -11.94 -26.92
CA LYS A 340 25.37 -10.79 -26.30
C LYS A 340 25.41 -10.78 -24.76
N PHE A 341 26.40 -11.41 -24.15
CA PHE A 341 26.66 -11.25 -22.72
C PHE A 341 27.48 -10.00 -22.41
#